data_8ecfb5c797dccffc3e91920a2770d24d
#
_entry.id   8ecfb5c797dccffc3e91920a2770d24d
#
_cell.length_a   1.000
_cell.length_b   1.000
_cell.length_c   1.000
_cell.angle_alpha   90.00
_cell.angle_beta   90.00
_cell.angle_gamma   90.00
#
_symmetry.space_group_name_H-M   'P 1'
#
loop_
_entity.id
_entity.type
_entity.pdbx_description
1 polymer ?
#
loop_
_entity_poly.entity_id
_entity_poly.type
_entity_poly.pdbx_seq_one_letter_code
_entity_poly.pdbx_strand_id
1 'polypeptide(L)'
;MKEIQTVLGKITTDQLGSTLMHEHIICSSMGVATHYPQMYRPDYLEACCKDVKDMMDTGFSTVVEATPVCLGRDVRTLKKVAEQTGMNIIATTGWWGC
;
A
#
# COMPACT_ATOMS: atom_id res chain seq x y z
N MET A 1 7.40 15.30 -18.54
CA MET A 1 7.55 14.16 -17.64
C MET A 1 6.33 13.26 -17.71
N LYS A 2 6.53 11.98 -17.47
CA LYS A 2 5.41 11.03 -17.49
C LYS A 2 4.63 11.10 -16.20
N GLU A 3 3.34 10.79 -16.29
CA GLU A 3 2.46 10.70 -15.14
C GLU A 3 2.38 9.25 -14.64
N ILE A 4 2.23 9.09 -13.32
CA ILE A 4 2.11 7.80 -12.66
C ILE A 4 0.89 7.86 -11.76
N GLN A 5 0.02 6.85 -11.86
CA GLN A 5 -1.17 6.76 -11.02
C GLN A 5 -0.81 6.21 -9.64
N THR A 6 -1.14 6.97 -8.60
CA THR A 6 -1.07 6.50 -7.20
C THR A 6 -2.48 6.34 -6.65
N VAL A 7 -2.58 5.82 -5.42
CA VAL A 7 -3.89 5.67 -4.76
C VAL A 7 -4.55 7.01 -4.42
N LEU A 8 -3.81 8.11 -4.44
CA LEU A 8 -4.35 9.46 -4.21
C LEU A 8 -4.51 10.27 -5.49
N GLY A 9 -4.15 9.73 -6.64
CA GLY A 9 -4.18 10.43 -7.91
C GLY A 9 -2.85 10.37 -8.63
N LYS A 10 -2.71 11.17 -9.67
CA LYS A 10 -1.52 11.15 -10.52
C LYS A 10 -0.41 12.02 -9.93
N ILE A 11 0.80 11.51 -10.04
CA ILE A 11 2.03 12.26 -9.78
C ILE A 11 2.90 12.20 -11.03
N THR A 12 3.93 13.03 -11.10
CA THR A 12 4.92 12.98 -12.18
C THR A 12 6.16 12.22 -11.73
N THR A 13 6.95 11.75 -12.69
CA THR A 13 8.11 10.89 -12.39
C THR A 13 9.15 11.56 -11.49
N ASP A 14 9.24 12.89 -11.52
CA ASP A 14 10.16 13.64 -10.65
C ASP A 14 9.70 13.64 -9.18
N GLN A 15 8.46 13.27 -8.90
CA GLN A 15 7.92 13.21 -7.54
C GLN A 15 8.11 11.86 -6.87
N LEU A 16 8.64 10.84 -7.58
CA LEU A 16 8.79 9.49 -7.05
C LEU A 16 9.80 9.41 -5.91
N GLY A 17 10.97 10.03 -6.08
CA GLY A 17 12.07 9.85 -5.14
C GLY A 17 12.53 8.40 -5.07
N SER A 18 13.15 8.01 -3.95
CA SER A 18 13.57 6.63 -3.72
C SER A 18 12.35 5.75 -3.57
N THR A 19 12.32 4.65 -4.32
CA THR A 19 11.13 3.81 -4.48
C THR A 19 11.41 2.36 -4.10
N LEU A 20 10.57 1.81 -3.21
CA LEU A 20 10.53 0.37 -2.95
C LEU A 20 9.62 -0.27 -4.01
N MET A 21 10.20 -1.09 -4.86
CA MET A 21 9.53 -1.59 -6.08
C MET A 21 8.65 -2.81 -5.85
N HIS A 22 8.71 -3.45 -4.69
CA HIS A 22 7.92 -4.64 -4.42
C HIS A 22 7.74 -4.79 -2.91
N GLU A 23 6.64 -4.26 -2.40
CA GLU A 23 6.33 -4.33 -0.98
C GLU A 23 4.90 -4.77 -0.73
N HIS A 24 4.64 -5.18 0.49
CA HIS A 24 3.32 -5.59 0.95
C HIS A 24 3.01 -4.86 2.26
N ILE A 25 2.27 -3.77 2.17
CA ILE A 25 1.79 -3.05 3.35
C ILE A 25 0.67 -3.87 4.00
N ILE A 26 -0.16 -4.47 3.16
CA ILE A 26 -1.30 -5.29 3.54
C ILE A 26 -1.18 -6.61 2.80
N CYS A 27 -1.06 -7.72 3.53
CA CYS A 27 -0.97 -9.03 2.90
C CYS A 27 -1.65 -10.07 3.80
N SER A 28 -2.63 -10.78 3.24
CA SER A 28 -3.36 -11.83 3.95
C SER A 28 -3.96 -12.79 2.93
N SER A 29 -4.49 -13.91 3.40
CA SER A 29 -5.22 -14.83 2.52
C SER A 29 -6.53 -14.20 2.07
N MET A 30 -6.95 -14.54 0.86
CA MET A 30 -8.21 -14.06 0.30
C MET A 30 -9.39 -14.42 1.22
N GLY A 31 -10.25 -13.45 1.44
CA GLY A 31 -11.46 -13.63 2.25
C GLY A 31 -11.27 -13.50 3.75
N VAL A 32 -10.04 -13.37 4.26
CA VAL A 32 -9.80 -13.25 5.70
C VAL A 32 -10.51 -12.03 6.26
N ALA A 33 -10.41 -10.89 5.61
CA ALA A 33 -11.04 -9.66 6.09
C ALA A 33 -12.57 -9.77 6.15
N THR A 34 -13.16 -10.52 5.21
CA THR A 34 -14.61 -10.70 5.12
C THR A 34 -15.12 -11.75 6.10
N HIS A 35 -14.44 -12.91 6.17
CA HIS A 35 -14.94 -14.06 6.92
C HIS A 35 -14.37 -14.17 8.32
N TYR A 36 -13.21 -13.59 8.57
CA TYR A 36 -12.51 -13.67 9.86
C TYR A 36 -11.95 -12.31 10.26
N PRO A 37 -12.80 -11.26 10.34
CA PRO A 37 -12.32 -9.90 10.65
C PRO A 37 -11.62 -9.81 12.00
N GLN A 38 -11.92 -10.72 12.94
CA GLN A 38 -11.28 -10.75 14.25
C GLN A 38 -9.80 -11.11 14.20
N MET A 39 -9.30 -11.62 13.06
CA MET A 39 -7.88 -11.88 12.87
C MET A 39 -7.09 -10.61 12.61
N TYR A 40 -7.74 -9.52 12.25
CA TYR A 40 -7.10 -8.23 12.10
C TYR A 40 -7.07 -7.53 13.45
N ARG A 41 -5.96 -6.87 13.75
CA ARG A 41 -5.81 -6.10 14.98
C ARG A 41 -6.74 -4.88 14.95
N PRO A 42 -7.29 -4.45 16.11
CA PRO A 42 -8.08 -3.22 16.16
C PRO A 42 -7.31 -1.98 15.68
N ASP A 43 -5.99 -1.96 15.88
CA ASP A 43 -5.10 -0.86 15.48
C ASP A 43 -4.46 -1.09 14.09
N TYR A 44 -5.09 -1.88 13.25
CA TYR A 44 -4.56 -2.31 11.96
C TYR A 44 -4.12 -1.15 11.06
N LEU A 45 -4.96 -0.13 10.93
CA LEU A 45 -4.63 1.05 10.12
C LEU A 45 -3.42 1.79 10.70
N GLU A 46 -3.38 1.96 12.02
CA GLU A 46 -2.26 2.61 12.70
C GLU A 46 -0.96 1.85 12.51
N ALA A 47 -1.03 0.51 12.59
CA ALA A 47 0.14 -0.34 12.36
C ALA A 47 0.66 -0.19 10.94
N CYS A 48 -0.22 -0.17 9.94
CA CYS A 48 0.18 0.06 8.55
C CYS A 48 0.84 1.43 8.38
N CYS A 49 0.27 2.47 8.98
CA CYS A 49 0.84 3.82 8.91
C CYS A 49 2.22 3.88 9.58
N LYS A 50 2.39 3.18 10.70
CA LYS A 50 3.69 3.12 11.38
C LYS A 50 4.76 2.48 10.50
N ASP A 51 4.43 1.35 9.88
CA ASP A 51 5.36 0.66 8.99
C ASP A 51 5.77 1.55 7.82
N VAL A 52 4.81 2.26 7.23
CA VAL A 52 5.07 3.17 6.12
C VAL A 52 5.92 4.36 6.58
N LYS A 53 5.66 4.92 7.75
CA LYS A 53 6.49 6.00 8.30
C LYS A 53 7.92 5.54 8.54
N ASP A 54 8.12 4.30 9.00
CA ASP A 54 9.47 3.74 9.16
C ASP A 54 10.19 3.66 7.81
N MET A 55 9.49 3.29 6.73
CA MET A 55 10.06 3.32 5.37
C MET A 55 10.45 4.75 4.97
N MET A 56 9.61 5.74 5.26
CA MET A 56 9.88 7.14 4.95
C MET A 56 11.09 7.66 5.73
N ASP A 57 11.23 7.27 6.99
CA ASP A 57 12.37 7.65 7.83
C ASP A 57 13.68 7.09 7.29
N THR A 58 13.62 5.99 6.54
CA THR A 58 14.79 5.39 5.87
C THR A 58 15.12 6.08 4.54
N GLY A 59 14.30 7.01 4.08
CA GLY A 59 14.54 7.80 2.88
C GLY A 59 13.66 7.45 1.67
N PHE A 60 12.71 6.54 1.82
CA PHE A 60 11.80 6.19 0.72
C PHE A 60 10.60 7.14 0.70
N SER A 61 10.20 7.55 -0.49
CA SER A 61 9.02 8.40 -0.70
C SER A 61 7.94 7.76 -1.54
N THR A 62 8.23 6.64 -2.16
CA THR A 62 7.27 5.88 -2.97
C THR A 62 7.41 4.39 -2.70
N VAL A 63 6.27 3.70 -2.69
CA VAL A 63 6.23 2.24 -2.59
C VAL A 63 5.29 1.69 -3.65
N VAL A 64 5.73 0.62 -4.32
CA VAL A 64 4.87 -0.19 -5.18
C VAL A 64 4.34 -1.34 -4.32
N GLU A 65 3.07 -1.25 -3.98
CA GLU A 65 2.39 -2.26 -3.15
C GLU A 65 1.92 -3.39 -4.07
N ALA A 66 2.61 -4.50 -4.01
CA ALA A 66 2.49 -5.59 -4.97
C ALA A 66 1.43 -6.65 -4.61
N THR A 67 0.62 -6.39 -3.58
CA THR A 67 -0.37 -7.36 -3.12
C THR A 67 -1.53 -7.49 -4.10
N PRO A 68 -1.73 -8.67 -4.72
CA PRO A 68 -2.87 -8.91 -5.59
C PRO A 68 -4.15 -9.19 -4.78
N VAL A 69 -5.28 -9.28 -5.46
CA VAL A 69 -6.57 -9.50 -4.81
C VAL A 69 -6.58 -10.78 -3.96
N CYS A 70 -5.92 -11.83 -4.42
CA CYS A 70 -5.90 -13.12 -3.69
C CYS A 70 -5.02 -13.10 -2.44
N LEU A 71 -4.22 -12.07 -2.24
CA LEU A 71 -3.43 -11.88 -1.01
C LEU A 71 -3.94 -10.70 -0.19
N GLY A 72 -5.20 -10.31 -0.40
CA GLY A 72 -5.84 -9.33 0.46
C GLY A 72 -5.67 -7.86 0.05
N ARG A 73 -5.44 -7.58 -1.24
CA ARG A 73 -5.36 -6.20 -1.72
C ARG A 73 -6.55 -5.39 -1.23
N ASP A 74 -6.26 -4.28 -0.55
CA ASP A 74 -7.26 -3.38 0.01
C ASP A 74 -6.90 -1.93 -0.32
N VAL A 75 -7.34 -1.48 -1.48
CA VAL A 75 -7.01 -0.14 -1.99
C VAL A 75 -7.58 0.96 -1.10
N ARG A 76 -8.71 0.73 -0.45
CA ARG A 76 -9.32 1.72 0.44
C ARG A 76 -8.43 1.99 1.65
N THR A 77 -7.89 0.93 2.25
CA THR A 77 -6.96 1.09 3.38
C THR A 77 -5.65 1.70 2.91
N LEU A 78 -5.12 1.29 1.76
CA LEU A 78 -3.91 1.89 1.19
C LEU A 78 -4.10 3.40 0.96
N LYS A 79 -5.28 3.80 0.49
CA LYS A 79 -5.58 5.23 0.32
C LYS A 79 -5.52 5.97 1.65
N LYS A 80 -6.11 5.42 2.71
CA LYS A 80 -6.06 6.02 4.04
C LYS A 80 -4.63 6.12 4.56
N VAL A 81 -3.82 5.09 4.35
CA VAL A 81 -2.40 5.11 4.74
C VAL A 81 -1.66 6.22 4.01
N ALA A 82 -1.87 6.35 2.70
CA ALA A 82 -1.26 7.42 1.91
C ALA A 82 -1.69 8.80 2.39
N GLU A 83 -2.97 8.99 2.68
CA GLU A 83 -3.49 10.26 3.20
C GLU A 83 -2.85 10.64 4.54
N GLN A 84 -2.64 9.66 5.42
CA GLN A 84 -2.12 9.90 6.77
C GLN A 84 -0.60 10.04 6.82
N THR A 85 0.12 9.44 5.87
CA THR A 85 1.59 9.40 5.91
C THR A 85 2.26 10.31 4.89
N GLY A 86 1.60 10.60 3.79
CA GLY A 86 2.21 11.33 2.67
C GLY A 86 3.03 10.45 1.72
N MET A 87 3.07 9.13 1.94
CA MET A 87 3.76 8.21 1.04
C MET A 87 3.04 8.13 -0.30
N ASN A 88 3.79 8.13 -1.39
CA ASN A 88 3.24 7.79 -2.71
C ASN A 88 3.06 6.28 -2.76
N ILE A 89 1.82 5.80 -2.86
CA ILE A 89 1.54 4.37 -2.90
C ILE A 89 0.94 4.02 -4.26
N ILE A 90 1.60 3.11 -4.97
CA ILE A 90 1.15 2.58 -6.26
C ILE A 90 0.63 1.17 -6.01
N ALA A 91 -0.67 0.96 -6.20
CA ALA A 91 -1.28 -0.34 -6.02
C ALA A 91 -1.17 -1.18 -7.29
N THR A 92 -0.97 -2.48 -7.14
CA THR A 92 -0.99 -3.40 -8.27
C THR A 92 -2.43 -3.64 -8.75
N THR A 93 -2.58 -3.95 -10.03
CA THR A 93 -3.86 -4.37 -10.62
C THR A 93 -3.84 -5.83 -11.07
N GLY A 94 -2.71 -6.51 -10.88
CA GLY A 94 -2.51 -7.86 -11.38
C GLY A 94 -3.21 -8.95 -10.59
N TRP A 95 -3.11 -10.17 -11.11
CA TRP A 95 -3.59 -11.40 -10.50
C TRP A 95 -2.40 -12.29 -10.16
N TRP A 96 -2.54 -13.15 -9.17
CA TRP A 96 -1.47 -14.04 -8.73
C TRP A 96 -2.01 -15.45 -8.56
N GLY A 97 -2.10 -16.19 -9.65
CA GLY A 97 -2.33 -17.64 -9.61
C GLY A 97 -3.54 -18.15 -8.81
N CYS A 98 -4.47 -17.29 -8.49
CA CYS A 98 -5.70 -17.68 -7.79
C CYS A 98 -6.88 -17.85 -8.78
#